data_2c406b5a29154ed3a6d2f6b447cd144d
#
_entry.id   2c406b5a29154ed3a6d2f6b447cd144d
#
_cell.length_a   1.000
_cell.length_b   1.000
_cell.length_c   1.000
_cell.angle_alpha   90.00
_cell.angle_beta   90.00
_cell.angle_gamma   90.00
#
_symmetry.space_group_name_H-M   'P 1'
#
loop_
_entity.id
_entity.type
_entity.pdbx_description
1 polymer ?
#
loop_
_entity_poly.entity_id
_entity_poly.type
_entity_poly.pdbx_seq_one_letter_code
_entity_poly.pdbx_strand_id
1 'polypeptide(L)'
;MVTRHPELISDGGGLPFAPAALAGSPGLLDPDDPAVSVLIAQLSGPTEGQRGFRTPWTRDTAPPAPAPSLEGWRALARTDDEVLFARGQPPQLLTVAVGKDRRRSTWSLIGTSRSRPLRATRDGIRASSWRLDPAHELDPNQTVLRVLLTEQTFSGAQRADGRVLAPDLYLTAGEVVLTMFVTPRPGFQARSPNPETAVRVALPEPVAARRLIDGALYDT
;
A
#
# COMPACT_ATOMS: atom_id res chain seq x y z
N MET A 1 -19.84 -12.51 -13.00
CA MET A 1 -18.56 -12.67 -12.29
C MET A 1 -18.47 -11.53 -11.28
N VAL A 2 -18.72 -11.78 -9.98
CA VAL A 2 -18.67 -10.76 -8.96
C VAL A 2 -17.28 -10.87 -8.33
N THR A 3 -16.32 -10.15 -8.90
CA THR A 3 -15.02 -9.97 -8.24
C THR A 3 -15.26 -9.07 -7.03
N ARG A 4 -15.15 -9.60 -5.84
CA ARG A 4 -15.23 -8.79 -4.63
C ARG A 4 -13.92 -8.01 -4.52
N HIS A 5 -13.93 -6.77 -4.99
CA HIS A 5 -12.82 -5.86 -4.76
C HIS A 5 -12.73 -5.55 -3.26
N PRO A 6 -11.52 -5.41 -2.70
CA PRO A 6 -11.36 -4.96 -1.33
C PRO A 6 -12.02 -3.59 -1.14
N GLU A 7 -12.60 -3.35 0.04
CA GLU A 7 -13.22 -2.06 0.36
C GLU A 7 -12.18 -0.94 0.39
N LEU A 8 -11.01 -1.24 0.93
CA LEU A 8 -9.88 -0.31 1.02
C LEU A 8 -8.61 -0.97 0.50
N ILE A 9 -7.79 -0.17 -0.17
CA ILE A 9 -6.47 -0.53 -0.66
C ILE A 9 -5.42 0.48 -0.20
N SER A 10 -4.16 0.08 -0.14
CA SER A 10 -3.04 0.93 0.25
C SER A 10 -1.76 0.54 -0.48
N ASP A 11 -0.93 1.51 -0.79
CA ASP A 11 0.46 1.31 -1.25
C ASP A 11 1.46 1.19 -0.07
N GLY A 12 1.00 1.36 1.16
CA GLY A 12 1.79 1.31 2.39
C GLY A 12 2.55 2.61 2.70
N GLY A 13 2.27 3.71 2.02
CA GLY A 13 2.92 5.00 2.21
C GLY A 13 2.07 6.07 2.87
N GLY A 14 0.76 5.84 3.01
CA GLY A 14 -0.18 6.81 3.58
C GLY A 14 -1.54 6.18 3.87
N LEU A 15 -2.59 7.00 3.94
CA LEU A 15 -3.95 6.57 4.20
C LEU A 15 -4.42 5.48 3.21
N PRO A 16 -5.15 4.47 3.68
CA PRO A 16 -5.89 3.58 2.79
C PRO A 16 -7.01 4.35 2.08
N PHE A 17 -7.37 3.89 0.89
CA PHE A 17 -8.40 4.54 0.07
C PHE A 17 -9.26 3.50 -0.66
N ALA A 18 -10.48 3.91 -1.04
CA ALA A 18 -11.37 3.06 -1.81
C ALA A 18 -10.85 2.91 -3.27
N PRO A 19 -10.91 1.72 -3.87
CA PRO A 19 -10.52 1.52 -5.28
C PRO A 19 -11.17 2.49 -6.25
N ALA A 20 -12.42 2.89 -6.00
CA ALA A 20 -13.15 3.86 -6.81
C ALA A 20 -12.46 5.23 -6.91
N ALA A 21 -11.62 5.61 -5.95
CA ALA A 21 -10.85 6.84 -6.00
C ALA A 21 -9.80 6.86 -7.12
N LEU A 22 -9.38 5.68 -7.61
CA LEU A 22 -8.48 5.57 -8.76
C LEU A 22 -9.18 5.91 -10.09
N ALA A 23 -10.47 5.61 -10.20
CA ALA A 23 -11.27 5.88 -11.39
C ALA A 23 -11.80 7.32 -11.46
N GLY A 24 -11.76 8.06 -10.34
CA GLY A 24 -12.23 9.44 -10.26
C GLY A 24 -11.40 10.38 -11.12
N SER A 25 -12.09 11.34 -11.76
CA SER A 25 -11.40 12.45 -12.42
C SER A 25 -10.59 13.25 -11.41
N PRO A 26 -9.36 13.69 -11.75
CA PRO A 26 -8.63 14.62 -10.89
C PRO A 26 -9.49 15.85 -10.63
N GLY A 27 -9.93 16.05 -9.38
CA GLY A 27 -10.51 17.32 -8.97
C GLY A 27 -9.42 18.40 -8.97
N LEU A 28 -9.83 19.66 -9.15
CA LEU A 28 -8.90 20.77 -8.95
C LEU A 28 -8.48 20.77 -7.48
N LEU A 29 -7.16 20.64 -7.25
CA LEU A 29 -6.59 20.82 -5.92
C LEU A 29 -6.56 22.33 -5.62
N ASP A 30 -7.05 22.71 -4.45
CA ASP A 30 -7.03 24.09 -4.00
C ASP A 30 -5.60 24.49 -3.61
N PRO A 31 -4.94 25.44 -4.30
CA PRO A 31 -3.60 25.88 -3.95
C PRO A 31 -3.47 26.49 -2.55
N ASP A 32 -4.57 27.01 -2.01
CA ASP A 32 -4.62 27.64 -0.68
C ASP A 32 -4.76 26.59 0.45
N ASP A 33 -5.02 25.31 0.10
CA ASP A 33 -5.02 24.21 1.06
C ASP A 33 -3.58 23.99 1.59
N PRO A 34 -3.37 24.05 2.92
CA PRO A 34 -2.04 23.85 3.50
C PRO A 34 -1.40 22.49 3.15
N ALA A 35 -2.17 21.42 2.96
CA ALA A 35 -1.64 20.13 2.54
C ALA A 35 -1.18 20.16 1.07
N VAL A 36 -1.90 20.90 0.20
CA VAL A 36 -1.51 21.10 -1.21
C VAL A 36 -0.25 21.94 -1.29
N SER A 37 -0.08 22.95 -0.43
CA SER A 37 1.17 23.73 -0.35
C SER A 37 2.38 22.86 -0.07
N VAL A 38 2.27 21.81 0.79
CA VAL A 38 3.34 20.83 1.04
C VAL A 38 3.60 19.98 -0.20
N LEU A 39 2.55 19.55 -0.92
CA LEU A 39 2.70 18.83 -2.18
C LEU A 39 3.48 19.67 -3.20
N ILE A 40 3.12 20.96 -3.38
CA ILE A 40 3.79 21.88 -4.28
C ILE A 40 5.28 22.02 -3.90
N ALA A 41 5.58 22.19 -2.61
CA ALA A 41 6.95 22.28 -2.12
C ALA A 41 7.75 20.98 -2.43
N GLN A 42 7.13 19.82 -2.26
CA GLN A 42 7.75 18.54 -2.59
C GLN A 42 8.03 18.40 -4.10
N LEU A 43 7.11 18.85 -4.95
CA LEU A 43 7.28 18.81 -6.41
C LEU A 43 8.31 19.84 -6.92
N SER A 44 8.49 20.96 -6.20
CA SER A 44 9.47 22.01 -6.51
C SER A 44 10.88 21.65 -6.03
N GLY A 45 11.01 20.66 -5.15
CA GLY A 45 12.30 20.24 -4.59
C GLY A 45 13.21 19.60 -5.65
N PRO A 46 14.53 19.62 -5.44
CA PRO A 46 15.45 18.94 -6.34
C PRO A 46 15.12 17.44 -6.40
N THR A 47 14.99 16.92 -7.61
CA THR A 47 14.83 15.47 -7.84
C THR A 47 16.00 14.72 -7.21
N GLU A 48 15.78 13.52 -6.69
CA GLU A 48 16.80 12.71 -5.99
C GLU A 48 18.14 12.58 -6.77
N GLY A 49 18.11 12.67 -8.09
CA GLY A 49 19.31 12.69 -8.94
C GLY A 49 20.08 14.03 -8.92
N GLN A 50 19.50 15.11 -8.42
CA GLN A 50 20.16 16.43 -8.33
C GLN A 50 20.76 16.70 -6.95
N ARG A 51 20.67 15.79 -5.98
CA ARG A 51 21.36 15.86 -4.68
C ARG A 51 22.85 15.52 -4.76
N GLY A 52 23.47 15.62 -5.94
CA GLY A 52 24.91 15.61 -6.10
C GLY A 52 25.54 16.78 -5.33
N PHE A 53 26.69 16.53 -4.72
CA PHE A 53 27.50 17.47 -3.94
C PHE A 53 27.36 18.93 -4.43
N ARG A 54 26.54 19.72 -3.72
CA ARG A 54 26.60 21.18 -3.90
C ARG A 54 27.86 21.68 -3.21
N THR A 55 28.82 22.11 -4.01
CA THR A 55 29.93 22.90 -3.49
C THR A 55 29.39 24.24 -2.95
N PRO A 56 29.80 24.68 -1.75
CA PRO A 56 29.24 25.88 -1.08
C PRO A 56 29.43 27.20 -1.82
N TRP A 57 30.08 27.22 -2.95
CA TRP A 57 30.56 28.44 -3.63
C TRP A 57 29.88 28.77 -4.96
N THR A 58 28.95 27.96 -5.44
CA THR A 58 28.17 28.33 -6.64
C THR A 58 26.96 29.17 -6.22
N ARG A 59 27.03 30.51 -6.40
CA ARG A 59 25.83 31.35 -6.44
C ARG A 59 24.99 30.86 -7.61
N ASP A 60 23.88 30.22 -7.27
CA ASP A 60 22.90 29.73 -8.24
C ASP A 60 22.20 30.95 -8.88
N THR A 61 22.69 31.36 -10.04
CA THR A 61 22.05 32.39 -10.90
C THR A 61 21.05 31.73 -11.86
N ALA A 62 20.70 30.45 -11.63
CA ALA A 62 19.66 29.78 -12.42
C ALA A 62 18.31 30.48 -12.20
N PRO A 63 17.55 30.78 -13.26
CA PRO A 63 16.20 31.32 -13.14
C PRO A 63 15.36 30.39 -12.24
N PRO A 64 14.43 30.94 -11.44
CA PRO A 64 13.55 30.12 -10.62
C PRO A 64 12.85 29.10 -11.50
N ALA A 65 12.89 27.84 -11.07
CA ALA A 65 12.19 26.79 -11.78
C ALA A 65 10.69 27.17 -11.89
N PRO A 66 10.04 26.89 -13.01
CA PRO A 66 8.61 27.15 -13.15
C PRO A 66 7.84 26.42 -12.04
N ALA A 67 6.76 27.06 -11.58
CA ALA A 67 5.90 26.45 -10.56
C ALA A 67 5.48 25.04 -11.01
N PRO A 68 5.57 24.04 -10.14
CA PRO A 68 5.22 22.66 -10.51
C PRO A 68 3.73 22.58 -10.89
N SER A 69 3.44 21.83 -11.94
CA SER A 69 2.07 21.57 -12.35
C SER A 69 1.38 20.61 -11.39
N LEU A 70 0.21 20.98 -10.92
CA LEU A 70 -0.72 20.09 -10.18
C LEU A 70 -1.58 19.26 -11.13
N GLU A 71 -1.39 19.38 -12.43
CA GLU A 71 -2.15 18.63 -13.44
C GLU A 71 -1.99 17.11 -13.24
N GLY A 72 -3.11 16.40 -13.24
CA GLY A 72 -3.16 14.96 -13.03
C GLY A 72 -3.01 14.51 -11.57
N TRP A 73 -2.76 15.43 -10.63
CA TRP A 73 -2.78 15.13 -9.21
C TRP A 73 -4.21 15.15 -8.67
N ARG A 74 -4.51 14.25 -7.73
CA ARG A 74 -5.79 14.15 -7.02
C ARG A 74 -5.58 13.68 -5.59
N ALA A 75 -6.51 14.00 -4.70
CA ALA A 75 -6.57 13.41 -3.38
C ALA A 75 -7.28 12.05 -3.46
N LEU A 76 -6.64 10.97 -3.02
CA LEU A 76 -7.23 9.63 -2.94
C LEU A 76 -7.95 9.41 -1.61
N ALA A 77 -7.40 9.96 -0.53
CA ALA A 77 -7.98 9.90 0.81
C ALA A 77 -7.63 11.17 1.59
N ARG A 78 -8.51 11.56 2.50
CA ARG A 78 -8.32 12.72 3.36
C ARG A 78 -8.98 12.49 4.72
N THR A 79 -8.28 12.90 5.76
CA THR A 79 -8.76 13.10 7.14
C THR A 79 -8.41 14.51 7.60
N ASP A 80 -8.76 14.88 8.83
CA ASP A 80 -8.40 16.17 9.41
C ASP A 80 -6.88 16.35 9.57
N ASP A 81 -6.14 15.23 9.70
CA ASP A 81 -4.71 15.22 10.01
C ASP A 81 -3.83 14.65 8.88
N GLU A 82 -4.39 14.08 7.82
CA GLU A 82 -3.62 13.45 6.76
C GLU A 82 -4.33 13.51 5.41
N VAL A 83 -3.55 13.69 4.34
CA VAL A 83 -4.01 13.62 2.94
C VAL A 83 -3.06 12.73 2.14
N LEU A 84 -3.62 11.80 1.37
CA LEU A 84 -2.89 11.03 0.39
C LEU A 84 -3.19 11.58 -1.00
N PHE A 85 -2.20 12.20 -1.61
CA PHE A 85 -2.25 12.64 -3.01
C PHE A 85 -1.70 11.56 -3.93
N ALA A 86 -2.22 11.52 -5.17
CA ALA A 86 -1.70 10.62 -6.19
C ALA A 86 -1.75 11.23 -7.59
N ARG A 87 -0.84 10.71 -8.45
CA ARG A 87 -0.79 10.99 -9.88
C ARG A 87 -0.54 9.70 -10.66
N GLY A 88 -1.18 9.57 -11.81
CA GLY A 88 -1.10 8.37 -12.65
C GLY A 88 -2.07 7.27 -12.24
N GLN A 89 -1.84 6.08 -12.77
CA GLN A 89 -2.62 4.86 -12.53
C GLN A 89 -1.67 3.70 -12.20
N PRO A 90 -2.12 2.65 -11.51
CA PRO A 90 -1.33 1.42 -11.39
C PRO A 90 -0.96 0.87 -12.78
N PRO A 91 0.22 0.24 -12.94
CA PRO A 91 1.26 0.04 -11.91
C PRO A 91 2.19 1.26 -11.70
N GLN A 92 1.97 2.38 -12.39
CA GLN A 92 2.84 3.56 -12.36
C GLN A 92 2.30 4.67 -11.43
N LEU A 93 1.50 4.30 -10.43
CA LEU A 93 0.95 5.24 -9.47
C LEU A 93 2.07 5.88 -8.64
N LEU A 94 2.09 7.21 -8.62
CA LEU A 94 2.92 8.02 -7.73
C LEU A 94 2.03 8.55 -6.60
N THR A 95 2.44 8.36 -5.36
CA THR A 95 1.73 8.89 -4.19
C THR A 95 2.60 9.78 -3.33
N VAL A 96 1.96 10.76 -2.70
CA VAL A 96 2.56 11.68 -1.72
C VAL A 96 1.62 11.75 -0.53
N ALA A 97 2.11 11.29 0.62
CA ALA A 97 1.39 11.38 1.89
C ALA A 97 1.86 12.62 2.65
N VAL A 98 0.90 13.43 3.05
CA VAL A 98 1.12 14.68 3.80
C VAL A 98 0.30 14.61 5.08
N GLY A 99 0.92 14.90 6.21
CA GLY A 99 0.26 14.84 7.51
C GLY A 99 0.55 16.03 8.39
N LYS A 100 -0.30 16.24 9.37
CA LYS A 100 -0.23 17.33 10.32
C LYS A 100 0.55 16.89 11.56
N ASP A 101 1.60 17.62 11.89
CA ASP A 101 2.28 17.46 13.17
C ASP A 101 1.33 17.91 14.30
N ARG A 102 0.88 16.95 15.11
CA ARG A 102 -0.08 17.21 16.20
C ARG A 102 0.41 18.21 17.23
N ARG A 103 1.74 18.39 17.38
CA ARG A 103 2.33 19.32 18.35
C ARG A 103 2.42 20.74 17.80
N ARG A 104 2.67 20.89 16.50
CA ARG A 104 2.90 22.16 15.84
C ARG A 104 1.74 22.64 14.99
N SER A 105 0.74 21.78 14.78
CA SER A 105 -0.39 22.01 13.85
C SER A 105 0.05 22.38 12.42
N THR A 106 1.27 22.00 12.04
CA THR A 106 1.84 22.26 10.72
C THR A 106 1.79 21.04 9.85
N TRP A 107 1.43 21.21 8.60
CA TRP A 107 1.45 20.16 7.60
C TRP A 107 2.88 19.86 7.14
N SER A 108 3.21 18.59 6.94
CA SER A 108 4.53 18.15 6.53
C SER A 108 4.45 16.87 5.70
N LEU A 109 5.49 16.61 4.91
CA LEU A 109 5.62 15.39 4.15
C LEU A 109 5.79 14.18 5.10
N ILE A 110 4.91 13.18 4.98
CA ILE A 110 5.04 11.88 5.66
C ILE A 110 5.91 10.94 4.81
N GLY A 111 5.63 10.88 3.49
CA GLY A 111 6.36 10.01 2.60
C GLY A 111 5.91 10.12 1.15
N THR A 112 6.72 9.50 0.30
CA THR A 112 6.43 9.34 -1.13
C THR A 112 6.56 7.89 -1.53
N SER A 113 5.76 7.46 -2.50
CA SER A 113 5.85 6.13 -3.07
C SER A 113 5.69 6.18 -4.58
N ARG A 114 6.35 5.26 -5.27
CA ARG A 114 6.24 5.13 -6.72
C ARG A 114 6.09 3.65 -7.08
N SER A 115 5.08 3.35 -7.87
CA SER A 115 4.90 2.02 -8.48
C SER A 115 4.89 0.88 -7.46
N ARG A 116 4.43 1.11 -6.24
CA ARG A 116 4.25 0.05 -5.26
C ARG A 116 2.96 -0.70 -5.53
N PRO A 117 2.93 -2.03 -5.37
CA PRO A 117 1.71 -2.80 -5.48
C PRO A 117 0.67 -2.31 -4.47
N LEU A 118 -0.54 -2.09 -4.96
CA LEU A 118 -1.69 -1.81 -4.11
C LEU A 118 -2.16 -3.12 -3.48
N ARG A 119 -2.47 -3.07 -2.19
CA ARG A 119 -2.91 -4.24 -1.43
C ARG A 119 -4.16 -3.93 -0.66
N ALA A 120 -5.01 -4.94 -0.54
CA ALA A 120 -6.16 -4.91 0.36
C ALA A 120 -5.74 -4.47 1.77
N THR A 121 -6.61 -3.70 2.42
CA THR A 121 -6.37 -3.19 3.78
C THR A 121 -7.64 -3.38 4.61
N ARG A 122 -7.48 -3.89 5.83
CA ARG A 122 -8.54 -4.07 6.82
C ARG A 122 -8.07 -3.51 8.16
N ASP A 123 -8.83 -2.60 8.77
CA ASP A 123 -8.51 -1.97 10.06
C ASP A 123 -7.10 -1.35 10.12
N GLY A 124 -6.65 -0.75 9.02
CA GLY A 124 -5.32 -0.18 8.89
C GLY A 124 -4.19 -1.21 8.69
N ILE A 125 -4.51 -2.50 8.69
CA ILE A 125 -3.57 -3.60 8.45
C ILE A 125 -3.58 -3.94 6.96
N ARG A 126 -2.41 -3.85 6.35
CA ARG A 126 -2.19 -4.17 4.94
C ARG A 126 -2.06 -5.67 4.75
N ALA A 127 -2.74 -6.23 3.74
CA ALA A 127 -2.72 -7.65 3.47
C ALA A 127 -1.31 -8.17 3.16
N SER A 128 -1.00 -9.33 3.70
CA SER A 128 0.26 -10.06 3.54
C SER A 128 0.26 -10.89 2.26
N SER A 129 1.43 -11.16 1.71
CA SER A 129 1.56 -12.11 0.60
C SER A 129 1.53 -13.54 1.11
N TRP A 130 1.05 -14.44 0.28
CA TRP A 130 1.14 -15.86 0.57
C TRP A 130 1.40 -16.66 -0.71
N ARG A 131 1.88 -17.88 -0.53
CA ARG A 131 2.01 -18.88 -1.58
C ARG A 131 1.67 -20.27 -1.02
N LEU A 132 1.36 -21.20 -1.87
CA LEU A 132 1.20 -22.58 -1.43
C LEU A 132 2.50 -23.10 -0.83
N ASP A 133 2.38 -23.91 0.21
CA ASP A 133 3.51 -24.61 0.81
C ASP A 133 3.97 -25.72 -0.16
N PRO A 134 5.18 -25.64 -0.74
CA PRO A 134 5.66 -26.61 -1.71
C PRO A 134 5.94 -28.00 -1.10
N ALA A 135 6.00 -28.10 0.22
CA ALA A 135 6.15 -29.38 0.90
C ALA A 135 4.85 -30.21 0.91
N HIS A 136 3.74 -29.64 0.43
CA HIS A 136 2.43 -30.27 0.43
C HIS A 136 1.76 -30.11 -0.93
N GLU A 137 1.49 -31.22 -1.58
CA GLU A 137 0.74 -31.22 -2.84
C GLU A 137 -0.71 -30.74 -2.59
N LEU A 138 -1.24 -29.99 -3.54
CA LEU A 138 -2.62 -29.51 -3.50
C LEU A 138 -3.58 -30.65 -3.93
N ASP A 139 -4.28 -31.23 -2.98
CA ASP A 139 -5.35 -32.20 -3.26
C ASP A 139 -6.67 -31.44 -3.54
N PRO A 140 -7.31 -31.64 -4.70
CA PRO A 140 -8.61 -31.04 -5.00
C PRO A 140 -9.72 -31.34 -3.98
N ASN A 141 -9.63 -32.44 -3.27
CA ASN A 141 -10.64 -32.87 -2.28
C ASN A 141 -10.40 -32.28 -0.89
N GLN A 142 -9.26 -31.60 -0.68
CA GLN A 142 -8.94 -31.06 0.64
C GLN A 142 -9.76 -29.81 0.97
N THR A 143 -10.08 -29.68 2.26
CA THR A 143 -10.72 -28.52 2.87
C THR A 143 -9.76 -27.69 3.72
N VAL A 144 -8.45 -27.95 3.63
CA VAL A 144 -7.41 -27.22 4.35
C VAL A 144 -6.30 -26.84 3.39
N LEU A 145 -6.13 -25.55 3.14
CA LEU A 145 -4.96 -25.05 2.43
C LEU A 145 -3.77 -24.91 3.37
N ARG A 146 -2.60 -25.31 2.89
CA ARG A 146 -1.32 -25.08 3.57
C ARG A 146 -0.57 -24.00 2.81
N VAL A 147 -0.34 -22.88 3.45
CA VAL A 147 0.29 -21.70 2.82
C VAL A 147 1.48 -21.21 3.62
N LEU A 148 2.41 -20.61 2.93
CA LEU A 148 3.53 -19.87 3.49
C LEU A 148 3.21 -18.39 3.36
N LEU A 149 3.07 -17.70 4.49
CA LEU A 149 2.69 -16.30 4.62
C LEU A 149 3.92 -15.43 4.86
N THR A 150 4.05 -14.33 4.12
CA THR A 150 5.08 -13.30 4.34
C THR A 150 4.43 -11.99 4.77
N GLU A 151 4.75 -11.55 5.98
CA GLU A 151 4.26 -10.29 6.55
C GLU A 151 4.79 -9.08 5.75
N GLN A 152 3.95 -8.05 5.55
CA GLN A 152 4.33 -6.84 4.79
C GLN A 152 5.03 -5.78 5.63
N THR A 153 4.79 -5.73 6.92
CA THR A 153 5.49 -4.84 7.86
C THR A 153 6.76 -5.49 8.37
N PHE A 154 7.78 -4.69 8.73
CA PHE A 154 8.97 -5.26 9.34
C PHE A 154 8.65 -5.94 10.66
N SER A 155 9.15 -7.15 10.85
CA SER A 155 8.92 -7.98 12.04
C SER A 155 10.19 -8.28 12.83
N GLY A 156 11.33 -7.64 12.47
CA GLY A 156 12.64 -7.92 13.08
C GLY A 156 13.12 -9.35 12.80
N ALA A 157 12.88 -9.87 11.60
CA ALA A 157 13.17 -11.24 11.17
C ALA A 157 12.47 -12.33 12.02
N GLN A 158 11.31 -12.02 12.56
CA GLN A 158 10.52 -12.98 13.34
C GLN A 158 9.27 -13.41 12.58
N ARG A 159 8.90 -14.69 12.71
CA ARG A 159 7.71 -15.28 12.13
C ARG A 159 6.44 -14.63 12.68
N ALA A 160 5.34 -14.75 11.93
CA ALA A 160 4.04 -14.22 12.29
C ALA A 160 3.21 -15.13 13.22
N ASP A 161 3.84 -16.15 13.83
CA ASP A 161 3.15 -17.08 14.73
C ASP A 161 2.37 -16.33 15.81
N GLY A 162 1.10 -16.72 16.02
CA GLY A 162 0.19 -16.10 16.99
C GLY A 162 -0.35 -14.71 16.63
N ARG A 163 0.04 -14.16 15.46
CA ARG A 163 -0.39 -12.82 15.00
C ARG A 163 -1.19 -12.86 13.69
N VAL A 164 -1.32 -14.03 13.08
CA VAL A 164 -2.12 -14.22 11.87
C VAL A 164 -3.60 -14.09 12.24
N LEU A 165 -4.29 -13.17 11.56
CA LEU A 165 -5.72 -12.95 11.74
C LEU A 165 -6.52 -13.96 10.91
N ALA A 166 -7.81 -14.09 11.24
CA ALA A 166 -8.72 -14.85 10.41
C ALA A 166 -8.70 -14.32 8.96
N PRO A 167 -8.48 -15.17 7.97
CA PRO A 167 -8.41 -14.74 6.58
C PRO A 167 -9.78 -14.31 6.05
N ASP A 168 -9.77 -13.43 5.06
CA ASP A 168 -10.94 -13.20 4.24
C ASP A 168 -10.95 -14.25 3.12
N LEU A 169 -12.04 -14.98 3.03
CA LEU A 169 -12.26 -16.02 2.04
C LEU A 169 -13.47 -15.66 1.18
N TYR A 170 -13.29 -15.72 -0.12
CA TYR A 170 -14.38 -15.61 -1.06
C TYR A 170 -14.33 -16.77 -2.07
N LEU A 171 -15.40 -17.55 -2.15
CA LEU A 171 -15.50 -18.71 -3.01
C LEU A 171 -16.54 -18.48 -4.09
N THR A 172 -16.18 -18.86 -5.30
CA THR A 172 -17.08 -18.95 -6.46
C THR A 172 -17.01 -20.36 -7.05
N ALA A 173 -17.77 -20.62 -8.09
CA ALA A 173 -17.68 -21.89 -8.82
C ALA A 173 -16.28 -22.12 -9.43
N GLY A 174 -15.54 -21.05 -9.78
CA GLY A 174 -14.24 -21.14 -10.46
C GLY A 174 -13.04 -20.70 -9.64
N GLU A 175 -13.25 -20.06 -8.49
CA GLU A 175 -12.15 -19.39 -7.76
C GLU A 175 -12.30 -19.53 -6.24
N VAL A 176 -11.15 -19.62 -5.57
CA VAL A 176 -10.98 -19.39 -4.14
C VAL A 176 -10.08 -18.17 -4.00
N VAL A 177 -10.63 -17.04 -3.55
CA VAL A 177 -9.88 -15.83 -3.27
C VAL A 177 -9.55 -15.80 -1.79
N LEU A 178 -8.26 -15.77 -1.46
CA LEU A 178 -7.75 -15.78 -0.08
C LEU A 178 -6.97 -14.50 0.19
N THR A 179 -7.39 -13.73 1.19
CA THR A 179 -6.68 -12.54 1.66
C THR A 179 -6.23 -12.75 3.10
N MET A 180 -4.94 -12.62 3.35
CA MET A 180 -4.32 -12.90 4.66
C MET A 180 -3.85 -11.61 5.32
N PHE A 181 -4.03 -11.51 6.63
CA PHE A 181 -3.63 -10.34 7.43
C PHE A 181 -2.82 -10.79 8.65
N VAL A 182 -1.87 -9.94 9.05
CA VAL A 182 -1.04 -10.18 10.24
C VAL A 182 -1.04 -8.91 11.10
N THR A 183 -1.36 -9.06 12.38
CA THR A 183 -1.24 -7.96 13.33
C THR A 183 0.22 -7.50 13.41
N PRO A 184 0.53 -6.22 13.12
CA PRO A 184 1.90 -5.71 13.21
C PRO A 184 2.49 -5.88 14.60
N ARG A 185 3.80 -6.09 14.69
CA ARG A 185 4.50 -6.06 15.97
C ARG A 185 4.53 -4.63 16.52
N PRO A 186 4.30 -4.45 17.82
CA PRO A 186 4.43 -3.15 18.45
C PRO A 186 5.89 -2.68 18.48
N GLY A 187 6.08 -1.36 18.49
CA GLY A 187 7.39 -0.73 18.60
C GLY A 187 8.21 -0.75 17.32
N PHE A 188 9.46 -0.30 17.45
CA PHE A 188 10.40 -0.26 16.32
C PHE A 188 10.89 -1.66 15.97
N GLN A 189 10.84 -2.01 14.70
CA GLN A 189 11.35 -3.28 14.19
C GLN A 189 12.51 -3.04 13.22
N ALA A 190 13.55 -3.86 13.34
CA ALA A 190 14.69 -3.82 12.42
C ALA A 190 14.24 -4.13 10.99
N ARG A 191 14.86 -3.46 10.03
CA ARG A 191 14.59 -3.67 8.57
C ARG A 191 15.29 -4.92 8.06
N SER A 192 14.86 -6.07 8.56
CA SER A 192 15.32 -7.37 8.10
C SER A 192 14.23 -8.04 7.26
N PRO A 193 14.58 -8.91 6.31
CA PRO A 193 13.59 -9.70 5.57
C PRO A 193 12.71 -10.50 6.53
N ASN A 194 11.41 -10.50 6.28
CA ASN A 194 10.47 -11.26 7.08
C ASN A 194 10.51 -12.74 6.68
N PRO A 195 10.65 -13.67 7.62
CA PRO A 195 10.60 -15.10 7.34
C PRO A 195 9.16 -15.52 7.00
N GLU A 196 9.05 -16.55 6.20
CA GLU A 196 7.76 -17.17 5.91
C GLU A 196 7.20 -17.89 7.14
N THR A 197 5.89 -17.79 7.33
CA THR A 197 5.16 -18.45 8.41
C THR A 197 4.21 -19.47 7.81
N ALA A 198 4.32 -20.73 8.19
CA ALA A 198 3.40 -21.79 7.76
C ALA A 198 2.03 -21.60 8.42
N VAL A 199 0.97 -21.53 7.61
CA VAL A 199 -0.41 -21.34 8.06
C VAL A 199 -1.32 -22.39 7.44
N ARG A 200 -2.28 -22.87 8.23
CA ARG A 200 -3.37 -23.72 7.77
C ARG A 200 -4.65 -22.90 7.68
N VAL A 201 -5.26 -22.88 6.50
CA VAL A 201 -6.51 -22.17 6.24
C VAL A 201 -7.61 -23.18 5.99
N ALA A 202 -8.59 -23.22 6.88
CA ALA A 202 -9.78 -24.05 6.69
C ALA A 202 -10.69 -23.45 5.62
N LEU A 203 -11.13 -24.27 4.68
CA LEU A 203 -12.10 -23.91 3.67
C LEU A 203 -13.46 -24.50 4.05
N PRO A 204 -14.58 -23.83 3.76
CA PRO A 204 -15.92 -24.35 4.02
C PRO A 204 -16.28 -25.54 3.11
N GLU A 205 -15.58 -25.69 1.98
CA GLU A 205 -15.76 -26.77 1.01
C GLU A 205 -14.43 -27.08 0.30
N PRO A 206 -14.29 -28.25 -0.36
CA PRO A 206 -13.06 -28.62 -1.06
C PRO A 206 -12.63 -27.60 -2.12
N VAL A 207 -11.32 -27.51 -2.35
CA VAL A 207 -10.75 -26.65 -3.41
C VAL A 207 -11.35 -26.99 -4.78
N ALA A 208 -11.53 -28.28 -5.06
CA ALA A 208 -11.98 -28.82 -6.33
C ALA A 208 -11.11 -28.34 -7.52
N ALA A 209 -11.73 -27.96 -8.64
CA ALA A 209 -11.03 -27.42 -9.81
C ALA A 209 -10.90 -25.89 -9.78
N ARG A 210 -11.09 -25.25 -8.61
CA ARG A 210 -11.04 -23.80 -8.49
C ARG A 210 -9.61 -23.27 -8.55
N ARG A 211 -9.46 -22.12 -9.17
CA ARG A 211 -8.20 -21.38 -9.19
C ARG A 211 -8.01 -20.67 -7.84
N LEU A 212 -6.82 -20.80 -7.25
CA LEU A 212 -6.44 -20.04 -6.06
C LEU A 212 -5.94 -18.66 -6.46
N ILE A 213 -6.48 -17.62 -5.83
CA ILE A 213 -6.18 -16.22 -6.09
C ILE A 213 -5.67 -15.56 -4.81
N ASP A 214 -4.55 -14.84 -4.91
CA ASP A 214 -4.11 -13.94 -3.83
C ASP A 214 -4.96 -12.66 -3.85
N GLY A 215 -5.94 -12.59 -2.95
CA GLY A 215 -6.80 -11.43 -2.81
C GLY A 215 -6.11 -10.22 -2.16
N ALA A 216 -4.86 -10.35 -1.78
CA ALA A 216 -4.09 -9.24 -1.22
C ALA A 216 -3.72 -8.20 -2.29
N LEU A 217 -3.50 -8.62 -3.54
CA LEU A 217 -3.11 -7.74 -4.64
C LEU A 217 -4.34 -7.14 -5.30
N TYR A 218 -4.30 -5.83 -5.52
CA TYR A 218 -5.29 -5.13 -6.33
C TYR A 218 -4.71 -4.90 -7.72
N ASP A 219 -5.19 -5.69 -8.67
CA ASP A 219 -4.89 -5.54 -10.10
C ASP A 219 -6.07 -4.80 -10.76
N THR A 220 -5.76 -3.75 -11.52
CA THR A 220 -6.73 -2.94 -12.29
C THR A 220 -7.01 -3.56 -13.66
#